data_f82b6d874eb5f2ff63123cfe55175fca
#
_entry.id   f82b6d874eb5f2ff63123cfe55175fca
#
_cell.length_a   1.000
_cell.length_b   1.000
_cell.length_c   1.000
_cell.angle_alpha   90.00
_cell.angle_beta   90.00
_cell.angle_gamma   90.00
#
_symmetry.space_group_name_H-M   'P 1'
#
loop_
_entity.id
_entity.type
_entity.pdbx_description
1 polymer ?
#
loop_
_entity_poly.entity_id
_entity_poly.type
_entity_poly.pdbx_seq_one_letter_code
_entity_poly.pdbx_strand_id
1 'polypeptide(L)'
;MVGENVALIEIANEKILALRTVLTEVEGAPGTDLKFLVQYSEYADFRDGGTTLTATTTCGATSTWCYADGAGVDNATIDESILSGGATCTSGVGSGCGSYNEAATTTGTVAHPSLGSVEYEYTLQSAGPRVNAVYYFRLVDVATDDIIAASSSYPSVVTEGANLTLVADGLPSGTSTEGITTDATTTPSSISFGTLPFDDPQEAAQRLSVTTNATEGYRVFMYARQGLLNSYGSPIETITHTNATPGSWSSGCLPAADGCLGYHAGDDTLSGTSTRFAPDDSYAALSTSPEEVMYSAIPADDTSDVVFRVQVSESQPAGQYETDIVYLAVPSF
;
A
#
# COMPACT_ATOMS: atom_id res chain seq x y z
N MET A 1 9.95 17.65 -16.19
CA MET A 1 10.91 18.36 -15.31
C MET A 1 10.12 19.42 -14.58
N VAL A 2 10.23 19.49 -13.27
CA VAL A 2 9.66 20.64 -12.51
C VAL A 2 10.64 21.81 -12.52
N GLY A 3 10.18 23.01 -12.21
CA GLY A 3 11.05 24.17 -12.07
C GLY A 3 12.04 24.04 -10.89
N GLU A 4 13.11 24.79 -10.93
CA GLU A 4 14.07 24.86 -9.83
C GLU A 4 13.40 25.30 -8.53
N ASN A 5 13.82 24.71 -7.41
CA ASN A 5 13.29 25.00 -6.06
C ASN A 5 11.76 24.76 -5.92
N VAL A 6 11.18 23.95 -6.77
CA VAL A 6 9.79 23.51 -6.67
C VAL A 6 9.77 22.08 -6.15
N ALA A 7 9.03 21.84 -5.06
CA ALA A 7 8.84 20.49 -4.54
C ALA A 7 8.15 19.60 -5.57
N LEU A 8 8.62 18.37 -5.73
CA LEU A 8 7.87 17.33 -6.42
C LEU A 8 6.70 16.89 -5.55
N ILE A 9 5.54 16.73 -6.14
CA ILE A 9 4.31 16.30 -5.42
C ILE A 9 3.77 15.01 -6.02
N GLU A 10 2.98 14.29 -5.23
CA GLU A 10 2.32 13.04 -5.64
C GLU A 10 3.30 11.99 -6.14
N ILE A 11 4.40 11.83 -5.40
CA ILE A 11 5.42 10.84 -5.75
C ILE A 11 5.00 9.47 -5.23
N ALA A 12 4.73 8.56 -6.17
CA ALA A 12 4.40 7.18 -5.88
C ALA A 12 5.57 6.41 -5.27
N ASN A 13 5.26 5.35 -4.53
CA ASN A 13 6.28 4.40 -4.07
C ASN A 13 7.08 3.85 -5.25
N GLU A 14 8.38 3.59 -5.04
CA GLU A 14 9.33 3.07 -6.04
C GLU A 14 9.55 3.98 -7.26
N LYS A 15 9.04 5.20 -7.24
CA LYS A 15 9.30 6.16 -8.30
C LYS A 15 10.75 6.63 -8.27
N ILE A 16 11.45 6.49 -9.40
CA ILE A 16 12.81 7.00 -9.57
C ILE A 16 12.76 8.52 -9.80
N LEU A 17 13.58 9.24 -9.06
CA LEU A 17 13.72 10.70 -9.10
C LEU A 17 15.16 11.09 -9.37
N ALA A 18 15.38 12.15 -10.15
CA ALA A 18 16.66 12.82 -10.25
C ALA A 18 16.67 14.09 -9.38
N LEU A 19 17.56 14.12 -8.39
CA LEU A 19 17.84 15.30 -7.56
C LEU A 19 19.08 15.98 -8.08
N ARG A 20 18.92 17.13 -8.72
CA ARG A 20 20.04 18.00 -9.13
C ARG A 20 20.29 19.11 -8.13
N THR A 21 21.55 19.37 -7.86
CA THR A 21 21.97 20.41 -6.91
C THR A 21 23.23 21.09 -7.37
N VAL A 22 23.37 22.38 -7.06
CA VAL A 22 24.60 23.15 -7.26
C VAL A 22 25.26 23.40 -5.91
N LEU A 23 26.51 23.04 -5.76
CA LEU A 23 27.35 23.37 -4.62
C LEU A 23 28.32 24.50 -4.98
N THR A 24 28.33 25.55 -4.18
CA THR A 24 29.21 26.72 -4.36
C THR A 24 30.21 26.78 -3.24
N GLU A 25 31.51 26.84 -3.59
CA GLU A 25 32.59 27.13 -2.66
C GLU A 25 32.55 28.63 -2.34
N VAL A 26 32.55 29.02 -1.06
CA VAL A 26 32.33 30.41 -0.63
C VAL A 26 33.51 31.01 0.14
N GLU A 27 34.49 30.20 0.54
CA GLU A 27 35.62 30.64 1.36
C GLU A 27 36.88 30.98 0.56
N GLY A 28 36.85 30.71 -0.76
CA GLY A 28 37.96 31.01 -1.67
C GLY A 28 39.11 29.99 -1.65
N ALA A 29 38.88 28.82 -1.06
CA ALA A 29 39.82 27.71 -1.06
C ALA A 29 39.35 26.61 -2.04
N PRO A 30 40.13 26.18 -3.04
CA PRO A 30 39.72 25.10 -3.92
C PRO A 30 39.63 23.78 -3.13
N GLY A 31 38.50 23.10 -3.25
CA GLY A 31 38.30 21.74 -2.73
C GLY A 31 38.92 20.71 -3.68
N THR A 32 39.62 19.72 -3.13
CA THR A 32 40.08 18.55 -3.90
C THR A 32 39.54 17.31 -3.25
N ASP A 33 39.18 16.32 -4.09
CA ASP A 33 38.70 15.01 -3.64
C ASP A 33 37.44 15.04 -2.74
N LEU A 34 36.56 16.03 -2.95
CA LEU A 34 35.33 16.13 -2.20
C LEU A 34 34.36 15.02 -2.61
N LYS A 35 33.72 14.42 -1.61
CA LYS A 35 32.69 13.37 -1.78
C LYS A 35 31.50 13.71 -0.92
N PHE A 36 30.32 13.57 -1.47
CA PHE A 36 29.09 13.86 -0.77
C PHE A 36 28.19 12.64 -0.72
N LEU A 37 27.41 12.53 0.35
CA LEU A 37 26.29 11.61 0.48
C LEU A 37 24.99 12.41 0.68
N VAL A 38 23.87 11.78 0.38
CA VAL A 38 22.55 12.38 0.58
C VAL A 38 21.98 11.85 1.89
N GLN A 39 21.43 12.74 2.70
CA GLN A 39 20.57 12.43 3.83
C GLN A 39 19.15 12.95 3.57
N TYR A 40 18.16 12.29 4.13
CA TYR A 40 16.77 12.75 4.13
C TYR A 40 16.21 12.86 5.54
N SER A 41 15.15 13.66 5.70
CA SER A 41 14.38 13.83 6.92
C SER A 41 12.94 14.22 6.57
N GLU A 42 11.99 13.89 7.43
CA GLU A 42 10.63 14.45 7.37
C GLU A 42 10.54 15.87 7.94
N TYR A 43 11.64 16.38 8.52
CA TYR A 43 11.73 17.73 9.10
C TYR A 43 12.63 18.64 8.26
N ALA A 44 12.14 19.81 7.91
CA ALA A 44 12.89 20.78 7.12
C ALA A 44 14.19 21.26 7.81
N ASP A 45 14.26 21.21 9.13
CA ASP A 45 15.40 21.57 9.97
C ASP A 45 16.30 20.39 10.33
N PHE A 46 15.98 19.18 9.87
CA PHE A 46 16.70 17.94 10.16
C PHE A 46 16.93 17.72 11.67
N ARG A 47 15.98 18.11 12.52
CA ARG A 47 16.09 17.96 13.99
C ARG A 47 16.17 16.50 14.47
N ASP A 48 15.84 15.53 13.60
CA ASP A 48 16.03 14.09 13.81
C ASP A 48 17.43 13.58 13.49
N GLY A 49 18.34 14.49 13.05
CA GLY A 49 19.69 14.18 12.61
C GLY A 49 19.80 13.80 11.14
N GLY A 50 18.70 13.43 10.51
CA GLY A 50 18.65 12.94 9.12
C GLY A 50 19.11 11.48 8.99
N THR A 51 18.57 10.80 8.01
CA THR A 51 18.90 9.41 7.66
C THR A 51 19.67 9.38 6.34
N THR A 52 20.83 8.72 6.34
CA THR A 52 21.64 8.56 5.12
C THR A 52 20.98 7.59 4.15
N LEU A 53 20.95 7.95 2.87
CA LEU A 53 20.50 7.06 1.82
C LEU A 53 21.38 5.81 1.74
N THR A 54 20.78 4.68 1.52
CA THR A 54 21.48 3.40 1.33
C THR A 54 21.57 3.03 -0.14
N ALA A 55 22.37 2.03 -0.48
CA ALA A 55 22.42 1.47 -1.83
C ALA A 55 21.07 0.81 -2.21
N THR A 56 20.78 0.73 -3.50
CA THR A 56 19.55 0.13 -4.05
C THR A 56 19.22 -1.26 -3.48
N THR A 57 20.23 -2.08 -3.25
CA THR A 57 20.05 -3.47 -2.75
C THR A 57 19.53 -3.56 -1.32
N THR A 58 19.56 -2.47 -0.55
CA THR A 58 19.10 -2.41 0.85
C THR A 58 17.93 -1.45 1.02
N CYS A 59 17.34 -0.98 -0.09
CA CYS A 59 16.19 -0.10 -0.07
C CYS A 59 14.98 -0.77 0.62
N GLY A 60 14.32 -0.04 1.49
CA GLY A 60 13.19 -0.57 2.28
C GLY A 60 13.57 -1.40 3.51
N ALA A 61 14.79 -1.95 3.56
CA ALA A 61 15.23 -2.74 4.71
C ALA A 61 15.81 -1.87 5.84
N THR A 62 16.54 -0.81 5.50
CA THR A 62 17.26 0.07 6.46
C THR A 62 17.00 1.55 6.21
N SER A 63 16.42 1.91 5.09
CA SER A 63 16.17 3.29 4.66
C SER A 63 14.95 3.35 3.77
N THR A 64 14.07 4.30 4.01
CA THR A 64 12.90 4.60 3.18
C THR A 64 13.29 5.20 1.83
N TRP A 65 14.42 5.90 1.76
CA TRP A 65 15.00 6.44 0.52
C TRP A 65 16.37 5.84 0.28
N CYS A 66 16.65 5.52 -0.97
CA CYS A 66 17.92 4.93 -1.40
C CYS A 66 18.36 5.49 -2.74
N TYR A 67 19.63 5.26 -3.09
CA TYR A 67 20.11 5.50 -4.44
C TYR A 67 19.47 4.48 -5.39
N ALA A 68 19.16 4.92 -6.60
CA ALA A 68 18.59 4.08 -7.66
C ALA A 68 19.48 4.12 -8.90
N ASP A 69 19.38 3.09 -9.72
CA ASP A 69 19.99 3.04 -11.06
C ASP A 69 19.14 3.92 -12.00
N GLY A 70 19.72 4.97 -12.53
CA GLY A 70 19.08 5.95 -13.43
C GLY A 70 19.50 5.77 -14.88
N ALA A 71 19.44 6.86 -15.63
CA ALA A 71 19.80 6.86 -17.05
C ALA A 71 21.27 7.16 -17.35
N GLY A 72 22.04 7.57 -16.32
CA GLY A 72 23.44 7.92 -16.43
C GLY A 72 24.38 6.72 -16.23
N VAL A 73 25.65 7.02 -16.08
CA VAL A 73 26.66 6.06 -15.63
C VAL A 73 27.17 6.54 -14.28
N ASP A 74 27.11 5.69 -13.28
CA ASP A 74 27.51 6.03 -11.92
C ASP A 74 28.94 6.60 -11.89
N ASN A 75 29.10 7.72 -11.19
CA ASN A 75 30.33 8.52 -11.12
C ASN A 75 30.84 9.12 -12.45
N ALA A 76 30.10 9.02 -13.54
CA ALA A 76 30.44 9.73 -14.78
C ALA A 76 30.27 11.25 -14.58
N THR A 77 31.06 12.02 -15.31
CA THR A 77 30.94 13.48 -15.32
C THR A 77 29.61 13.90 -15.95
N ILE A 78 28.94 14.88 -15.36
CA ILE A 78 27.73 15.50 -15.94
C ILE A 78 28.08 16.15 -17.28
N ASP A 79 27.30 15.89 -18.30
CA ASP A 79 27.54 16.38 -19.66
C ASP A 79 27.16 17.87 -19.82
N GLU A 80 26.17 18.35 -19.06
CA GLU A 80 25.59 19.68 -19.24
C GLU A 80 24.98 20.21 -17.92
N SER A 81 25.27 21.47 -17.61
CA SER A 81 24.57 22.20 -16.54
C SER A 81 23.17 22.59 -16.96
N ILE A 82 22.19 22.34 -16.11
CA ILE A 82 20.78 22.68 -16.34
C ILE A 82 20.19 23.59 -15.26
N LEU A 83 20.92 23.81 -14.15
CA LEU A 83 20.46 24.68 -13.07
C LEU A 83 21.00 26.10 -13.22
N SER A 84 20.22 27.10 -12.76
CA SER A 84 20.59 28.52 -12.86
C SER A 84 21.64 28.95 -11.85
N GLY A 85 22.13 28.07 -10.98
CA GLY A 85 23.01 28.35 -9.85
C GLY A 85 24.45 28.73 -10.16
N GLY A 86 24.77 29.01 -11.44
CA GLY A 86 26.08 29.52 -11.84
C GLY A 86 27.14 28.46 -12.16
N ALA A 87 26.83 27.17 -12.09
CA ALA A 87 27.69 26.14 -12.61
C ALA A 87 27.78 26.27 -14.15
N THR A 88 29.00 26.23 -14.68
CA THR A 88 29.23 26.29 -16.14
C THR A 88 29.87 24.99 -16.59
N CYS A 89 29.07 24.00 -16.82
CA CYS A 89 29.49 22.71 -17.36
C CYS A 89 29.04 22.57 -18.81
N THR A 90 29.97 22.27 -19.71
CA THR A 90 29.68 22.00 -21.10
C THR A 90 30.39 20.73 -21.51
N SER A 91 29.63 19.67 -21.80
CA SER A 91 30.11 18.43 -22.46
C SER A 91 31.39 17.84 -21.85
N GLY A 92 31.43 17.59 -20.58
CA GLY A 92 32.55 16.87 -19.92
C GLY A 92 33.87 17.64 -19.82
N VAL A 93 33.90 18.91 -20.17
CA VAL A 93 35.12 19.74 -20.11
C VAL A 93 34.83 21.04 -19.36
N GLY A 94 35.38 21.19 -18.18
CA GLY A 94 35.36 22.45 -17.46
C GLY A 94 35.11 22.33 -15.96
N SER A 95 35.47 23.41 -15.26
CA SER A 95 35.05 23.61 -13.87
C SER A 95 33.53 23.79 -13.82
N GLY A 96 32.86 23.07 -12.98
CA GLY A 96 31.43 23.14 -12.82
C GLY A 96 30.68 21.83 -13.17
N CYS A 97 31.32 20.90 -13.86
CA CYS A 97 30.81 19.56 -14.07
C CYS A 97 31.09 18.68 -12.84
N GLY A 98 30.08 18.30 -12.13
CA GLY A 98 30.10 17.26 -11.09
C GLY A 98 29.87 15.87 -11.68
N SER A 99 29.30 14.99 -10.90
CA SER A 99 29.05 13.60 -11.29
C SER A 99 27.59 13.22 -11.17
N TYR A 100 27.21 12.24 -11.97
CA TYR A 100 26.01 11.42 -11.74
C TYR A 100 26.28 10.46 -10.59
N ASN A 101 25.33 10.32 -9.69
CA ASN A 101 25.42 9.44 -8.53
C ASN A 101 24.21 8.54 -8.51
N GLU A 102 24.41 7.32 -8.97
CA GLU A 102 23.40 6.28 -9.12
C GLU A 102 23.86 5.06 -8.32
N ALA A 103 22.97 4.30 -7.76
CA ALA A 103 23.28 3.03 -7.05
C ALA A 103 24.41 3.08 -5.98
N ALA A 104 25.27 4.05 -6.01
CA ALA A 104 26.40 4.23 -5.10
C ALA A 104 26.01 5.05 -3.86
N THR A 105 26.78 4.87 -2.78
CA THR A 105 26.53 5.56 -1.50
C THR A 105 27.23 6.90 -1.38
N THR A 106 28.16 7.21 -2.27
CA THR A 106 28.92 8.47 -2.29
C THR A 106 29.19 8.92 -3.72
N THR A 107 29.31 10.23 -3.91
CA THR A 107 29.76 10.80 -5.19
C THR A 107 31.15 10.31 -5.59
N GLY A 108 31.43 10.33 -6.89
CA GLY A 108 32.78 10.35 -7.40
C GLY A 108 33.54 11.58 -6.89
N THR A 109 34.84 11.48 -6.88
CA THR A 109 35.71 12.59 -6.49
C THR A 109 35.70 13.71 -7.51
N VAL A 110 35.30 14.91 -7.13
CA VAL A 110 35.23 16.08 -8.00
C VAL A 110 36.00 17.25 -7.37
N ALA A 111 36.77 17.96 -8.19
CA ALA A 111 37.46 19.18 -7.75
C ALA A 111 36.51 20.38 -7.81
N HIS A 112 36.41 21.12 -6.71
CA HIS A 112 35.67 22.38 -6.67
C HIS A 112 36.65 23.55 -6.85
N PRO A 113 36.43 24.41 -7.87
CA PRO A 113 37.25 25.60 -8.01
C PRO A 113 36.96 26.58 -6.89
N SER A 114 37.99 27.36 -6.52
CA SER A 114 37.86 28.48 -5.58
C SER A 114 36.76 29.44 -6.04
N LEU A 115 35.80 29.75 -5.14
CA LEU A 115 34.62 30.57 -5.41
C LEU A 115 33.81 30.09 -6.61
N GLY A 116 33.90 28.80 -6.94
CA GLY A 116 33.22 28.19 -8.07
C GLY A 116 32.03 27.35 -7.65
N SER A 117 31.18 27.07 -8.62
CA SER A 117 29.99 26.21 -8.45
C SER A 117 30.12 24.94 -9.27
N VAL A 118 29.68 23.82 -8.69
CA VAL A 118 29.69 22.50 -9.30
C VAL A 118 28.29 21.89 -9.19
N GLU A 119 27.78 21.38 -10.29
CA GLU A 119 26.47 20.75 -10.37
C GLU A 119 26.58 19.22 -10.23
N TYR A 120 25.77 18.63 -9.35
CA TYR A 120 25.67 17.18 -9.13
C TYR A 120 24.28 16.68 -9.40
N GLU A 121 24.17 15.43 -9.80
CA GLU A 121 22.90 14.71 -9.93
C GLU A 121 22.92 13.43 -9.10
N TYR A 122 21.86 13.21 -8.36
CA TYR A 122 21.63 12.01 -7.54
C TYR A 122 20.35 11.36 -8.02
N THR A 123 20.40 10.07 -8.34
CA THR A 123 19.21 9.30 -8.66
C THR A 123 18.70 8.58 -7.42
N LEU A 124 17.47 8.85 -7.04
CA LEU A 124 16.86 8.43 -5.79
C LEU A 124 15.60 7.62 -6.05
N GLN A 125 15.30 6.68 -5.16
CA GLN A 125 14.07 5.90 -5.14
C GLN A 125 13.57 5.77 -3.71
N SER A 126 12.25 5.77 -3.53
CA SER A 126 11.64 5.42 -2.24
C SER A 126 11.27 3.94 -2.18
N ALA A 127 11.21 3.39 -0.96
CA ALA A 127 10.66 2.07 -0.69
C ALA A 127 9.82 2.13 0.59
N GLY A 128 8.49 2.09 0.43
CA GLY A 128 7.53 2.20 1.51
C GLY A 128 7.53 3.54 2.24
N PRO A 129 7.56 4.70 1.53
CA PRO A 129 7.49 5.99 2.20
C PRO A 129 6.10 6.17 2.82
N ARG A 130 6.02 6.95 3.89
CA ARG A 130 4.73 7.35 4.46
C ARG A 130 3.94 8.12 3.40
N VAL A 131 2.67 7.80 3.27
CA VAL A 131 1.75 8.51 2.37
C VAL A 131 1.51 9.94 2.85
N ASN A 132 1.36 10.87 1.91
CA ASN A 132 1.12 12.30 2.17
C ASN A 132 2.17 12.91 3.11
N ALA A 133 3.41 12.43 3.05
CA ALA A 133 4.53 12.92 3.83
C ALA A 133 5.45 13.82 2.99
N VAL A 134 6.11 14.75 3.65
CA VAL A 134 7.14 15.61 3.02
C VAL A 134 8.50 15.11 3.45
N TYR A 135 9.36 14.85 2.48
CA TYR A 135 10.76 14.48 2.71
C TYR A 135 11.68 15.56 2.18
N TYR A 136 12.63 15.98 3.00
CA TYR A 136 13.67 16.97 2.67
C TYR A 136 15.00 16.24 2.46
N PHE A 137 15.84 16.74 1.55
CA PHE A 137 17.14 16.15 1.24
C PHE A 137 18.25 17.16 1.44
N ARG A 138 19.38 16.71 2.02
CA ARG A 138 20.60 17.51 2.15
C ARG A 138 21.81 16.70 1.78
N LEU A 139 22.92 17.39 1.49
CA LEU A 139 24.21 16.78 1.28
C LEU A 139 25.06 16.87 2.54
N VAL A 140 25.92 15.89 2.72
CA VAL A 140 26.91 15.83 3.80
C VAL A 140 28.26 15.46 3.19
N ASP A 141 29.31 16.16 3.59
CA ASP A 141 30.70 15.83 3.21
C ASP A 141 31.12 14.55 3.91
N VAL A 142 31.60 13.56 3.15
CA VAL A 142 32.00 12.25 3.69
C VAL A 142 33.26 12.31 4.53
N ALA A 143 34.13 13.24 4.26
CA ALA A 143 35.43 13.33 4.93
C ALA A 143 35.37 14.03 6.30
N THR A 144 34.50 15.03 6.43
CA THR A 144 34.36 15.85 7.63
C THR A 144 33.09 15.62 8.40
N ASP A 145 32.10 14.95 7.78
CA ASP A 145 30.72 14.81 8.28
C ASP A 145 29.98 16.16 8.40
N ASP A 146 30.51 17.19 7.68
CA ASP A 146 29.91 18.51 7.67
C ASP A 146 28.64 18.56 6.79
N ILE A 147 27.62 19.20 7.33
CA ILE A 147 26.36 19.44 6.63
C ILE A 147 26.52 20.56 5.61
N ILE A 148 26.17 20.29 4.36
CA ILE A 148 26.11 21.33 3.33
C ILE A 148 24.80 22.11 3.49
N ALA A 149 24.95 23.36 3.96
CA ALA A 149 23.80 24.23 4.19
C ALA A 149 23.12 24.67 2.87
N ALA A 150 21.81 24.60 2.83
CA ALA A 150 21.05 25.19 1.72
C ALA A 150 21.05 26.71 1.79
N SER A 151 21.14 27.38 0.65
CA SER A 151 21.10 28.86 0.58
C SER A 151 19.71 29.43 0.94
N SER A 152 18.65 28.67 0.79
CA SER A 152 17.27 29.08 1.10
C SER A 152 16.48 27.96 1.77
N SER A 153 16.33 26.84 1.13
CA SER A 153 15.61 25.67 1.64
C SER A 153 16.22 24.41 1.04
N TYR A 154 16.12 23.31 1.78
CA TYR A 154 16.48 22.00 1.24
C TYR A 154 15.44 21.57 0.19
N PRO A 155 15.86 20.90 -0.90
CA PRO A 155 14.94 20.31 -1.84
C PRO A 155 14.04 19.29 -1.14
N SER A 156 12.79 19.22 -1.59
CA SER A 156 11.81 18.34 -0.97
C SER A 156 10.91 17.65 -1.98
N VAL A 157 10.35 16.52 -1.54
CA VAL A 157 9.30 15.79 -2.26
C VAL A 157 8.12 15.58 -1.34
N VAL A 158 6.92 15.53 -1.91
CA VAL A 158 5.69 15.14 -1.22
C VAL A 158 5.24 13.81 -1.82
N THR A 159 5.11 12.80 -0.98
CA THR A 159 4.60 11.49 -1.41
C THR A 159 3.13 11.56 -1.75
N GLU A 160 2.65 10.64 -2.56
CA GLU A 160 1.23 10.57 -2.91
C GLU A 160 0.33 10.41 -1.68
N GLY A 161 -0.91 10.88 -1.82
CA GLY A 161 -1.94 10.70 -0.79
C GLY A 161 -2.33 9.23 -0.64
N ALA A 162 -2.86 8.89 0.54
CA ALA A 162 -3.45 7.59 0.75
C ALA A 162 -4.63 7.35 -0.18
N ASN A 163 -4.69 6.20 -0.78
CA ASN A 163 -5.86 5.73 -1.51
C ASN A 163 -6.36 4.42 -0.91
N LEU A 164 -7.64 4.18 -1.03
CA LEU A 164 -8.29 2.92 -0.75
C LEU A 164 -9.51 2.79 -1.66
N THR A 165 -9.55 1.74 -2.43
CA THR A 165 -10.69 1.38 -3.26
C THR A 165 -11.18 0.01 -2.85
N LEU A 166 -12.47 -0.13 -2.59
CA LEU A 166 -13.16 -1.42 -2.40
C LEU A 166 -14.21 -1.57 -3.51
N VAL A 167 -14.14 -2.67 -4.23
CA VAL A 167 -15.12 -3.07 -5.23
C VAL A 167 -15.72 -4.41 -4.82
N ALA A 168 -17.04 -4.52 -4.88
CA ALA A 168 -17.75 -5.78 -4.75
C ALA A 168 -18.31 -6.17 -6.12
N ASP A 169 -18.01 -7.37 -6.58
CA ASP A 169 -18.50 -7.94 -7.84
C ASP A 169 -19.35 -9.18 -7.59
N GLY A 170 -20.32 -9.42 -8.48
CA GLY A 170 -21.10 -10.63 -8.46
C GLY A 170 -20.39 -11.79 -9.14
N LEU A 171 -20.67 -13.01 -8.69
CA LEU A 171 -20.22 -14.24 -9.33
C LEU A 171 -21.40 -15.02 -9.92
N PRO A 172 -21.25 -15.62 -11.11
CA PRO A 172 -22.31 -16.44 -11.69
C PRO A 172 -22.49 -17.77 -10.95
N SER A 173 -23.68 -18.32 -10.99
CA SER A 173 -23.96 -19.72 -10.62
C SER A 173 -23.04 -20.67 -11.41
N GLY A 174 -22.58 -21.72 -10.75
CA GLY A 174 -21.64 -22.69 -11.30
C GLY A 174 -20.17 -22.26 -11.17
N THR A 175 -19.87 -21.15 -10.48
CA THR A 175 -18.49 -20.75 -10.18
C THR A 175 -17.93 -21.62 -9.08
N SER A 176 -16.74 -22.19 -9.30
CA SER A 176 -15.98 -22.90 -8.26
C SER A 176 -15.07 -21.92 -7.52
N THR A 177 -15.28 -21.77 -6.22
CA THR A 177 -14.52 -20.90 -5.34
C THR A 177 -14.56 -21.43 -3.90
N GLU A 178 -13.52 -21.23 -3.12
CA GLU A 178 -13.42 -21.60 -1.69
C GLU A 178 -13.95 -23.04 -1.39
N GLY A 179 -13.59 -23.99 -2.24
CA GLY A 179 -13.97 -25.40 -2.10
C GLY A 179 -15.43 -25.72 -2.40
N ILE A 180 -16.24 -24.75 -2.84
CA ILE A 180 -17.67 -24.94 -3.21
C ILE A 180 -17.93 -24.59 -4.67
N THR A 181 -19.12 -24.90 -5.13
CA THR A 181 -19.65 -24.42 -6.41
C THR A 181 -20.94 -23.65 -6.16
N THR A 182 -20.98 -22.39 -6.60
CA THR A 182 -22.15 -21.51 -6.36
C THR A 182 -23.41 -22.01 -7.07
N ASP A 183 -24.55 -22.02 -6.37
CA ASP A 183 -25.86 -22.35 -6.90
C ASP A 183 -26.60 -21.14 -7.49
N ALA A 184 -26.33 -19.96 -6.91
CA ALA A 184 -26.98 -18.72 -7.28
C ALA A 184 -26.03 -17.70 -7.88
N THR A 185 -26.52 -16.93 -8.86
CA THR A 185 -25.80 -15.77 -9.42
C THR A 185 -25.99 -14.56 -8.52
N THR A 186 -24.90 -13.90 -8.19
CA THR A 186 -24.89 -12.64 -7.45
C THR A 186 -24.60 -11.45 -8.36
N THR A 187 -24.82 -10.26 -7.86
CA THR A 187 -24.43 -8.98 -8.48
C THR A 187 -23.64 -8.14 -7.47
N PRO A 188 -23.03 -7.02 -7.86
CA PRO A 188 -22.35 -6.12 -6.93
C PRO A 188 -23.23 -5.66 -5.74
N SER A 189 -24.54 -5.64 -5.89
CA SER A 189 -25.47 -5.10 -4.91
C SER A 189 -26.55 -6.10 -4.44
N SER A 190 -26.48 -7.37 -4.85
CA SER A 190 -27.53 -8.35 -4.52
C SER A 190 -27.00 -9.78 -4.48
N ILE A 191 -27.41 -10.51 -3.46
CA ILE A 191 -27.22 -11.94 -3.29
C ILE A 191 -28.62 -12.55 -3.23
N SER A 192 -29.08 -13.19 -4.32
CA SER A 192 -30.42 -13.76 -4.41
C SER A 192 -30.37 -15.27 -4.57
N PHE A 193 -30.78 -15.99 -3.55
CA PHE A 193 -30.86 -17.46 -3.57
C PHE A 193 -32.13 -18.00 -4.28
N GLY A 194 -33.09 -17.10 -4.56
CA GLY A 194 -34.36 -17.54 -5.18
C GLY A 194 -35.21 -18.37 -4.21
N THR A 195 -35.80 -19.44 -4.72
CA THR A 195 -36.58 -20.38 -3.91
C THR A 195 -35.67 -21.43 -3.33
N LEU A 196 -35.59 -21.50 -2.00
CA LEU A 196 -34.76 -22.47 -1.30
C LEU A 196 -35.43 -23.84 -1.23
N PRO A 197 -34.75 -24.93 -1.62
CA PRO A 197 -35.18 -26.27 -1.34
C PRO A 197 -35.05 -26.59 0.15
N PHE A 198 -35.83 -27.54 0.67
CA PHE A 198 -35.70 -27.97 2.04
C PHE A 198 -34.49 -28.89 2.21
N ASP A 199 -33.81 -28.73 3.31
CA ASP A 199 -32.65 -29.55 3.75
C ASP A 199 -31.49 -29.67 2.72
N ASP A 200 -31.47 -28.77 1.74
CA ASP A 200 -30.45 -28.69 0.69
C ASP A 200 -29.79 -27.32 0.72
N PRO A 201 -28.54 -27.22 1.25
CA PRO A 201 -27.84 -25.97 1.34
C PRO A 201 -27.61 -25.34 -0.04
N GLN A 202 -27.77 -24.03 -0.13
CA GLN A 202 -27.49 -23.25 -1.34
C GLN A 202 -26.36 -22.26 -1.09
N GLU A 203 -25.42 -22.18 -2.03
CA GLU A 203 -24.25 -21.33 -1.98
C GLU A 203 -24.34 -20.18 -3.00
N ALA A 204 -23.88 -19.03 -2.58
CA ALA A 204 -23.68 -17.86 -3.42
C ALA A 204 -22.42 -17.12 -2.97
N ALA A 205 -21.72 -16.45 -3.87
CA ALA A 205 -20.51 -15.74 -3.52
C ALA A 205 -20.45 -14.35 -4.14
N GLN A 206 -19.81 -13.41 -3.46
CA GLN A 206 -19.40 -12.14 -4.01
C GLN A 206 -17.87 -12.03 -3.94
N ARG A 207 -17.29 -11.41 -4.95
CA ARG A 207 -15.87 -11.09 -5.01
C ARG A 207 -15.61 -9.69 -4.48
N LEU A 208 -14.69 -9.56 -3.57
CA LEU A 208 -14.19 -8.29 -3.07
C LEU A 208 -12.80 -8.04 -3.65
N SER A 209 -12.58 -6.84 -4.18
CA SER A 209 -11.26 -6.39 -4.64
C SER A 209 -10.89 -5.11 -3.90
N VAL A 210 -9.69 -5.08 -3.33
CA VAL A 210 -9.16 -3.94 -2.58
C VAL A 210 -7.85 -3.51 -3.19
N THR A 211 -7.74 -2.23 -3.52
CA THR A 211 -6.48 -1.61 -3.93
C THR A 211 -6.15 -0.48 -2.95
N THR A 212 -4.95 -0.51 -2.37
CA THR A 212 -4.49 0.54 -1.44
C THR A 212 -2.97 0.71 -1.48
N ASN A 213 -2.52 1.94 -1.28
CA ASN A 213 -1.12 2.30 -1.03
C ASN A 213 -0.84 2.60 0.46
N ALA A 214 -1.79 2.35 1.36
CA ALA A 214 -1.60 2.55 2.80
C ALA A 214 -0.47 1.67 3.33
N THR A 215 0.49 2.25 4.07
CA THR A 215 1.75 1.58 4.45
C THR A 215 1.58 0.37 5.35
N GLU A 216 0.53 0.35 6.16
CA GLU A 216 0.16 -0.79 7.01
C GLU A 216 -1.07 -1.54 6.46
N GLY A 217 -1.34 -1.40 5.13
CA GLY A 217 -2.36 -2.13 4.42
C GLY A 217 -3.78 -1.73 4.73
N TYR A 218 -4.67 -2.71 4.90
CA TYR A 218 -6.10 -2.46 5.05
C TYR A 218 -6.80 -3.58 5.83
N ARG A 219 -8.05 -3.31 6.21
CA ARG A 219 -9.04 -4.29 6.69
C ARG A 219 -10.35 -4.07 5.99
N VAL A 220 -11.04 -5.15 5.61
CA VAL A 220 -12.45 -5.12 5.22
C VAL A 220 -13.27 -5.82 6.28
N PHE A 221 -14.28 -5.11 6.73
CA PHE A 221 -15.30 -5.63 7.65
C PHE A 221 -16.61 -5.86 6.90
N MET A 222 -17.33 -6.88 7.32
CA MET A 222 -18.69 -7.19 6.86
C MET A 222 -19.64 -7.28 8.05
N TYR A 223 -20.85 -6.78 7.88
CA TYR A 223 -21.93 -6.96 8.86
C TYR A 223 -23.31 -6.86 8.19
N ALA A 224 -24.31 -7.46 8.82
CA ALA A 224 -25.71 -7.29 8.42
C ALA A 224 -26.36 -6.18 9.25
N ARG A 225 -27.28 -5.42 8.65
CA ARG A 225 -28.06 -4.41 9.40
C ARG A 225 -29.07 -5.03 10.35
N GLN A 226 -29.53 -6.23 10.02
CA GLN A 226 -30.46 -7.04 10.81
C GLN A 226 -30.27 -8.53 10.49
N GLY A 227 -30.92 -9.42 11.23
CA GLY A 227 -31.00 -10.83 10.84
C GLY A 227 -31.72 -11.01 9.51
N LEU A 228 -31.59 -12.19 8.90
CA LEU A 228 -32.33 -12.55 7.69
C LEU A 228 -33.79 -12.83 8.07
N LEU A 229 -34.67 -11.85 7.88
CA LEU A 229 -36.04 -11.84 8.39
C LEU A 229 -37.08 -11.81 7.25
N ASN A 230 -38.24 -12.47 7.47
CA ASN A 230 -39.41 -12.25 6.63
C ASN A 230 -40.25 -11.05 7.12
N SER A 231 -41.29 -10.69 6.36
CA SER A 231 -42.18 -9.56 6.68
C SER A 231 -42.96 -9.71 8.01
N TYR A 232 -42.99 -10.91 8.59
CA TYR A 232 -43.64 -11.19 9.88
C TYR A 232 -42.63 -11.23 11.02
N GLY A 233 -41.33 -10.99 10.74
CA GLY A 233 -40.25 -11.00 11.73
C GLY A 233 -39.74 -12.40 12.08
N SER A 234 -40.14 -13.45 11.32
CA SER A 234 -39.53 -14.78 11.50
C SER A 234 -38.13 -14.80 10.89
N PRO A 235 -37.10 -15.26 11.60
CA PRO A 235 -35.75 -15.32 11.09
C PRO A 235 -35.46 -16.60 10.31
N ILE A 236 -34.46 -16.55 9.41
CA ILE A 236 -33.57 -17.67 9.16
C ILE A 236 -32.36 -17.41 10.10
N GLU A 237 -32.18 -18.31 11.07
CA GLU A 237 -31.14 -18.12 12.10
C GLU A 237 -29.72 -18.21 11.51
N THR A 238 -28.76 -17.60 12.17
CA THR A 238 -27.36 -17.78 11.81
C THR A 238 -26.80 -19.05 12.46
N ILE A 239 -25.75 -19.63 11.86
CA ILE A 239 -25.00 -20.73 12.46
C ILE A 239 -24.40 -20.30 13.81
N THR A 240 -23.95 -21.26 14.63
CA THR A 240 -23.46 -20.99 15.98
C THR A 240 -21.99 -20.58 16.07
N HIS A 241 -21.23 -20.77 14.99
CA HIS A 241 -19.81 -20.41 14.93
C HIS A 241 -19.59 -18.91 14.74
N THR A 242 -18.50 -18.39 15.26
CA THR A 242 -18.15 -16.96 15.17
C THR A 242 -17.03 -16.72 14.15
N ASN A 243 -16.84 -15.49 13.72
CA ASN A 243 -15.72 -15.11 12.88
C ASN A 243 -14.36 -15.44 13.53
N ALA A 244 -14.25 -15.26 14.85
CA ALA A 244 -13.02 -15.60 15.59
C ALA A 244 -12.74 -17.12 15.66
N THR A 245 -13.79 -17.92 15.60
CA THR A 245 -13.74 -19.39 15.65
C THR A 245 -14.74 -20.00 14.67
N PRO A 246 -14.48 -19.88 13.36
CA PRO A 246 -15.34 -20.53 12.36
C PRO A 246 -15.24 -22.04 12.48
N GLY A 247 -16.25 -22.73 12.02
CA GLY A 247 -16.31 -24.18 12.10
C GLY A 247 -17.17 -24.80 11.00
N SER A 248 -17.21 -26.13 10.96
CA SER A 248 -17.90 -26.82 9.87
C SER A 248 -19.38 -26.52 9.83
N TRP A 249 -19.93 -26.44 8.62
CA TRP A 249 -21.37 -26.21 8.42
C TRP A 249 -22.24 -27.17 9.23
N SER A 250 -21.93 -28.46 9.15
CA SER A 250 -22.70 -29.51 9.82
C SER A 250 -22.70 -29.40 11.37
N SER A 251 -21.68 -28.80 11.96
CA SER A 251 -21.63 -28.58 13.40
C SER A 251 -22.27 -27.26 13.83
N GLY A 252 -22.32 -26.27 12.95
CA GLY A 252 -22.87 -24.94 13.20
C GLY A 252 -24.34 -24.78 12.87
N CYS A 253 -24.78 -25.45 11.79
CA CYS A 253 -26.18 -25.51 11.38
C CYS A 253 -26.88 -26.64 12.12
N LEU A 254 -27.62 -26.34 13.16
CA LEU A 254 -28.37 -27.33 13.93
C LEU A 254 -29.74 -27.55 13.31
N PRO A 255 -30.03 -28.75 12.75
CA PRO A 255 -31.25 -29.00 11.94
C PRO A 255 -32.61 -28.85 12.66
N ALA A 256 -32.61 -28.71 13.96
CA ALA A 256 -33.83 -28.51 14.76
C ALA A 256 -34.30 -27.05 14.79
N ALA A 257 -33.53 -26.12 14.23
CA ALA A 257 -33.85 -24.71 14.16
C ALA A 257 -34.44 -24.36 12.77
N ASP A 258 -35.09 -23.25 12.67
CA ASP A 258 -35.80 -22.72 11.51
C ASP A 258 -34.88 -22.24 10.39
N GLY A 259 -33.93 -23.07 9.95
CA GLY A 259 -32.96 -22.78 8.91
C GLY A 259 -31.62 -22.25 9.45
N CYS A 260 -30.63 -22.12 8.60
CA CYS A 260 -29.30 -21.65 8.91
C CYS A 260 -28.77 -20.69 7.83
N LEU A 261 -28.07 -19.65 8.26
CA LEU A 261 -27.29 -18.75 7.41
C LEU A 261 -25.87 -18.62 7.98
N GLY A 262 -24.88 -18.70 7.11
CA GLY A 262 -23.48 -18.48 7.48
C GLY A 262 -22.69 -17.93 6.30
N TYR A 263 -21.48 -17.52 6.57
CA TYR A 263 -20.52 -17.10 5.54
C TYR A 263 -19.15 -17.73 5.76
N HIS A 264 -18.39 -17.82 4.69
CA HIS A 264 -16.96 -18.16 4.65
C HIS A 264 -16.22 -16.98 4.01
N ALA A 265 -15.11 -16.57 4.58
CA ALA A 265 -14.21 -15.56 4.02
C ALA A 265 -13.01 -16.27 3.36
N GLY A 266 -12.79 -16.01 2.08
CA GLY A 266 -11.71 -16.65 1.32
C GLY A 266 -10.32 -16.07 1.63
N ASP A 267 -10.21 -15.04 2.45
CA ASP A 267 -8.92 -14.54 2.92
C ASP A 267 -8.49 -15.31 4.17
N ASP A 268 -7.52 -16.21 3.98
CA ASP A 268 -6.92 -17.00 5.06
C ASP A 268 -5.99 -16.17 5.97
N THR A 269 -5.65 -14.94 5.57
CA THR A 269 -4.63 -14.11 6.25
C THR A 269 -5.22 -13.08 7.20
N LEU A 270 -6.49 -13.21 7.58
CA LEU A 270 -7.17 -12.31 8.50
C LEU A 270 -6.34 -11.99 9.74
N SER A 271 -6.40 -10.76 10.22
CA SER A 271 -5.49 -10.21 11.21
C SER A 271 -5.29 -11.11 12.44
N GLY A 272 -4.03 -11.42 12.74
CA GLY A 272 -3.62 -12.21 13.90
C GLY A 272 -3.69 -13.73 13.76
N THR A 273 -4.22 -14.28 12.64
CA THR A 273 -4.22 -15.73 12.41
C THR A 273 -4.21 -16.06 10.92
N SER A 274 -3.28 -16.90 10.48
CA SER A 274 -3.14 -17.35 9.10
C SER A 274 -4.03 -18.53 8.70
N THR A 275 -5.03 -18.90 9.50
CA THR A 275 -5.78 -20.14 9.29
C THR A 275 -7.24 -20.07 9.73
N ARG A 276 -7.78 -18.86 9.93
CA ARG A 276 -9.12 -18.72 10.52
C ARG A 276 -10.20 -19.40 9.69
N PHE A 277 -10.20 -19.19 8.37
CA PHE A 277 -11.11 -19.82 7.43
C PHE A 277 -10.43 -20.86 6.53
N ALA A 278 -9.14 -21.19 6.74
CA ALA A 278 -8.36 -22.07 5.88
C ALA A 278 -8.97 -23.45 5.55
N PRO A 279 -9.76 -24.12 6.43
CA PRO A 279 -10.56 -25.23 5.97
C PRO A 279 -11.78 -24.72 5.15
N ASP A 280 -11.92 -25.19 3.91
CA ASP A 280 -13.00 -24.80 2.97
C ASP A 280 -14.42 -24.96 3.54
N ASP A 281 -14.65 -25.86 4.51
CA ASP A 281 -15.94 -26.03 5.20
C ASP A 281 -16.03 -25.23 6.50
N SER A 282 -15.27 -24.14 6.63
CA SER A 282 -15.29 -23.26 7.81
C SER A 282 -16.22 -22.08 7.61
N TYR A 283 -17.31 -22.04 8.36
CA TYR A 283 -18.33 -20.98 8.30
C TYR A 283 -18.45 -20.24 9.63
N ALA A 284 -18.86 -18.98 9.55
CA ALA A 284 -19.17 -18.12 10.67
C ALA A 284 -20.58 -17.52 10.55
N ALA A 285 -21.17 -17.15 11.67
CA ALA A 285 -22.47 -16.48 11.74
C ALA A 285 -22.38 -15.09 11.11
N LEU A 286 -23.35 -14.72 10.30
CA LEU A 286 -23.50 -13.35 9.82
C LEU A 286 -23.95 -12.47 11.00
N SER A 287 -23.04 -11.57 11.43
CA SER A 287 -23.21 -10.71 12.62
C SER A 287 -23.80 -9.36 12.24
N THR A 288 -24.47 -8.71 13.20
CA THR A 288 -24.83 -7.29 13.12
C THR A 288 -23.71 -6.35 13.59
N SER A 289 -22.62 -6.90 14.12
CA SER A 289 -21.38 -6.18 14.43
C SER A 289 -20.37 -6.40 13.31
N PRO A 290 -19.51 -5.41 12.98
CA PRO A 290 -18.49 -5.57 11.97
C PRO A 290 -17.51 -6.71 12.28
N GLU A 291 -17.37 -7.65 11.35
CA GLU A 291 -16.45 -8.78 11.41
C GLU A 291 -15.49 -8.72 10.23
N GLU A 292 -14.21 -8.98 10.47
CA GLU A 292 -13.15 -8.90 9.47
C GLU A 292 -13.28 -10.04 8.44
N VAL A 293 -13.24 -9.69 7.14
CA VAL A 293 -13.34 -10.64 6.02
C VAL A 293 -12.22 -10.54 5.00
N MET A 294 -11.43 -9.46 5.01
CA MET A 294 -10.17 -9.33 4.26
C MET A 294 -9.17 -8.49 5.05
N TYR A 295 -7.88 -8.77 4.87
CA TYR A 295 -6.79 -8.10 5.56
C TYR A 295 -5.50 -8.12 4.74
N SER A 296 -4.75 -7.02 4.79
CA SER A 296 -3.33 -6.97 4.42
C SER A 296 -2.59 -6.07 5.40
N ALA A 297 -1.35 -6.42 5.73
CA ALA A 297 -0.45 -5.61 6.57
C ALA A 297 0.45 -4.68 5.75
N ILE A 298 0.32 -4.68 4.43
CA ILE A 298 1.17 -3.93 3.49
C ILE A 298 0.28 -3.35 2.37
N PRO A 299 0.77 -2.37 1.59
CA PRO A 299 0.09 -1.93 0.37
C PRO A 299 -0.26 -3.12 -0.52
N ALA A 300 -1.45 -3.13 -1.08
CA ALA A 300 -1.99 -4.31 -1.73
C ALA A 300 -2.93 -3.99 -2.90
N ASP A 301 -3.01 -4.96 -3.80
CA ASP A 301 -4.04 -5.10 -4.84
C ASP A 301 -4.55 -6.54 -4.75
N ASP A 302 -5.49 -6.75 -3.82
CA ASP A 302 -5.94 -8.06 -3.40
C ASP A 302 -7.37 -8.34 -3.87
N THR A 303 -7.65 -9.62 -4.06
CA THR A 303 -8.98 -10.12 -4.39
C THR A 303 -9.30 -11.35 -3.56
N SER A 304 -10.49 -11.40 -2.96
CA SER A 304 -10.97 -12.52 -2.16
C SER A 304 -12.48 -12.71 -2.35
N ASP A 305 -12.95 -13.93 -2.26
CA ASP A 305 -14.38 -14.24 -2.39
C ASP A 305 -14.99 -14.44 -0.99
N VAL A 306 -16.18 -13.91 -0.79
CA VAL A 306 -17.00 -14.17 0.40
C VAL A 306 -18.16 -15.06 -0.04
N VAL A 307 -18.18 -16.29 0.48
CA VAL A 307 -19.22 -17.27 0.21
C VAL A 307 -20.31 -17.16 1.27
N PHE A 308 -21.55 -17.16 0.86
CA PHE A 308 -22.74 -17.24 1.72
C PHE A 308 -23.42 -18.58 1.51
N ARG A 309 -23.78 -19.22 2.60
CA ARG A 309 -24.48 -20.49 2.58
C ARG A 309 -25.75 -20.38 3.41
N VAL A 310 -26.86 -20.82 2.80
CA VAL A 310 -28.19 -20.81 3.44
C VAL A 310 -28.85 -22.17 3.29
N GLN A 311 -29.54 -22.62 4.32
CA GLN A 311 -30.32 -23.84 4.33
C GLN A 311 -31.61 -23.58 5.10
N VAL A 312 -32.73 -24.13 4.62
CA VAL A 312 -34.03 -24.07 5.32
C VAL A 312 -34.55 -25.46 5.58
N SER A 313 -35.28 -25.62 6.68
CA SER A 313 -36.00 -26.86 7.00
C SER A 313 -37.45 -26.78 6.60
N GLU A 314 -38.18 -27.93 6.67
CA GLU A 314 -39.63 -27.98 6.43
C GLU A 314 -40.43 -27.14 7.45
N SER A 315 -39.88 -26.85 8.61
CA SER A 315 -40.50 -26.02 9.66
C SER A 315 -40.35 -24.51 9.43
N GLN A 316 -39.49 -24.09 8.49
CA GLN A 316 -39.26 -22.67 8.21
C GLN A 316 -40.57 -22.02 7.68
N PRO A 317 -41.08 -20.95 8.32
CA PRO A 317 -42.23 -20.23 7.82
C PRO A 317 -42.06 -19.75 6.37
N ALA A 318 -43.10 -19.97 5.55
CA ALA A 318 -43.06 -19.49 4.17
C ALA A 318 -43.01 -17.95 4.12
N GLY A 319 -42.21 -17.39 3.21
CA GLY A 319 -42.10 -15.95 3.03
C GLY A 319 -40.89 -15.56 2.21
N GLN A 320 -40.76 -14.26 1.94
CA GLN A 320 -39.54 -13.65 1.43
C GLN A 320 -38.71 -13.18 2.60
N TYR A 321 -37.47 -13.62 2.64
CA TYR A 321 -36.47 -13.25 3.69
C TYR A 321 -35.45 -12.32 3.11
N GLU A 322 -35.11 -11.25 3.83
CA GLU A 322 -34.15 -10.27 3.36
C GLU A 322 -33.33 -9.66 4.50
N THR A 323 -32.13 -9.25 4.17
CA THR A 323 -31.25 -8.44 5.01
C THR A 323 -30.33 -7.59 4.13
N ASP A 324 -29.80 -6.51 4.69
CA ASP A 324 -28.77 -5.70 4.05
C ASP A 324 -27.39 -6.10 4.59
N ILE A 325 -26.46 -6.41 3.69
CA ILE A 325 -25.06 -6.65 4.01
C ILE A 325 -24.26 -5.38 3.68
N VAL A 326 -23.39 -4.98 4.59
CA VAL A 326 -22.51 -3.83 4.43
C VAL A 326 -21.06 -4.29 4.47
N TYR A 327 -20.30 -3.90 3.45
CA TYR A 327 -18.83 -4.01 3.44
C TYR A 327 -18.22 -2.64 3.77
N LEU A 328 -17.23 -2.62 4.65
CA LEU A 328 -16.52 -1.43 5.10
C LEU A 328 -15.02 -1.68 5.00
N ALA A 329 -14.34 -1.00 4.08
CA ALA A 329 -12.88 -1.02 4.01
C ALA A 329 -12.28 0.14 4.80
N VAL A 330 -11.20 -0.14 5.53
CA VAL A 330 -10.47 0.82 6.37
C VAL A 330 -8.98 0.68 6.08
N PRO A 331 -8.29 1.75 5.61
CA PRO A 331 -6.84 1.72 5.45
C PRO A 331 -6.13 1.76 6.81
N SER A 332 -4.92 1.21 6.89
CA SER A 332 -4.05 1.23 8.06
C SER A 332 -2.77 2.04 7.77
N PHE A 333 -2.30 2.87 8.73
CA PHE A 333 -1.17 3.79 8.57
C PHE A 333 -0.19 3.68 9.73
#